data_12ffba235881e7bad3d9ad0d4e6ea95f
#
_entry.id   12ffba235881e7bad3d9ad0d4e6ea95f
#
_cell.length_a   1.000
_cell.length_b   1.000
_cell.length_c   1.000
_cell.angle_alpha   90.00
_cell.angle_beta   90.00
_cell.angle_gamma   90.00
#
_symmetry.space_group_name_H-M   'P 1'
#
loop_
_entity.id
_entity.type
_entity.pdbx_description
1 polymer ?
#
loop_
_entity_poly.entity_id
_entity_poly.type
_entity_poly.pdbx_seq_one_letter_code
_entity_poly.pdbx_strand_id
1 'polypeptide(L)'
;NNVIRAKGRPKHAMYAMLIPSISNLLMDYLFIYILDFGMYGAAWATTISYVICAIYIFCFFNSKLSELKPRWRDLKLDIVITKEIAALGFVTLSRQSVISISVLLVNNILFNLGGEEVIAVYAIISRLLMFSLFPVLGITQGLIPIAGYNYGANHKKRVEKVIRTALI
;
A
#
# COMPACT_ATOMS: atom_id res chain seq x y z
N ASN A 1 -1.53 -5.64 -5.18
CA ASN A 1 -2.73 -4.78 -5.17
C ASN A 1 -2.79 -3.84 -6.38
N ASN A 2 -1.73 -3.10 -6.71
CA ASN A 2 -1.71 -2.11 -7.80
C ASN A 2 -2.03 -2.75 -9.16
N VAL A 3 -1.53 -3.95 -9.45
CA VAL A 3 -1.83 -4.69 -10.69
C VAL A 3 -3.33 -5.05 -10.78
N ILE A 4 -3.95 -5.45 -9.67
CA ILE A 4 -5.39 -5.78 -9.63
C ILE A 4 -6.24 -4.52 -9.87
N ARG A 5 -5.84 -3.38 -9.30
CA ARG A 5 -6.49 -2.07 -9.54
C ARG A 5 -6.35 -1.62 -11.00
N ALA A 6 -5.15 -1.73 -11.55
CA ALA A 6 -4.87 -1.36 -12.94
C ALA A 6 -5.72 -2.16 -13.94
N LYS A 7 -6.14 -3.38 -13.58
CA LYS A 7 -7.05 -4.21 -14.36
C LYS A 7 -8.55 -3.86 -14.22
N GLY A 8 -8.87 -2.76 -13.56
CA GLY A 8 -10.25 -2.32 -13.41
C GLY A 8 -11.08 -3.16 -12.42
N ARG A 9 -10.41 -3.90 -11.51
CA ARG A 9 -11.09 -4.71 -10.47
C ARG A 9 -10.79 -4.19 -9.06
N PRO A 10 -11.20 -2.95 -8.72
CA PRO A 10 -10.87 -2.33 -7.43
C PRO A 10 -11.44 -3.10 -6.23
N LYS A 11 -12.58 -3.79 -6.39
CA LYS A 11 -13.17 -4.61 -5.32
C LYS A 11 -12.24 -5.74 -4.87
N HIS A 12 -11.62 -6.47 -5.79
CA HIS A 12 -10.67 -7.52 -5.45
C HIS A 12 -9.36 -6.97 -4.85
N ALA A 13 -8.92 -5.80 -5.30
CA ALA A 13 -7.81 -5.10 -4.66
C ALA A 13 -8.13 -4.67 -3.21
N MET A 14 -9.37 -4.25 -2.96
CA MET A 14 -9.85 -3.95 -1.60
C MET A 14 -9.85 -5.21 -0.72
N TYR A 15 -10.39 -6.33 -1.21
CA TYR A 15 -10.36 -7.60 -0.46
C TYR A 15 -8.94 -8.06 -0.15
N ALA A 16 -7.99 -7.89 -1.09
CA ALA A 16 -6.59 -8.20 -0.85
C ALA A 16 -5.92 -7.31 0.21
N MET A 17 -6.54 -6.20 0.61
CA MET A 17 -6.10 -5.35 1.74
C MET A 17 -6.87 -5.68 3.02
N LEU A 18 -8.17 -5.96 2.91
CA LEU A 18 -9.01 -6.25 4.08
C LEU A 18 -8.72 -7.63 4.68
N ILE A 19 -8.48 -8.64 3.84
CA ILE A 19 -8.21 -10.01 4.30
C ILE A 19 -7.02 -10.05 5.27
N PRO A 20 -5.81 -9.55 4.93
CA PRO A 20 -4.69 -9.57 5.87
C PRO A 20 -4.95 -8.72 7.12
N SER A 21 -5.63 -7.57 6.99
CA SER A 21 -5.93 -6.70 8.13
C SER A 21 -6.87 -7.36 9.13
N ILE A 22 -7.96 -7.96 8.65
CA ILE A 22 -8.92 -8.66 9.51
C ILE A 22 -8.30 -9.93 10.10
N SER A 23 -7.60 -10.72 9.28
CA SER A 23 -6.90 -11.92 9.73
C SER A 23 -5.85 -11.60 10.77
N ASN A 24 -5.07 -10.52 10.60
CA ASN A 24 -4.08 -10.08 11.58
C ASN A 24 -4.74 -9.72 12.91
N LEU A 25 -5.80 -8.91 12.88
CA LEU A 25 -6.53 -8.54 14.10
C LEU A 25 -7.06 -9.77 14.86
N LEU A 26 -7.63 -10.74 14.15
CA LEU A 26 -8.13 -11.97 14.76
C LEU A 26 -7.00 -12.85 15.31
N MET A 27 -5.89 -12.95 14.57
CA MET A 27 -4.72 -13.74 15.01
C MET A 27 -3.97 -13.06 16.14
N ASP A 28 -3.88 -11.71 16.16
CA ASP A 28 -3.32 -10.96 17.28
C ASP A 28 -4.10 -11.23 18.55
N TYR A 29 -5.43 -11.17 18.48
CA TYR A 29 -6.28 -11.50 19.62
C TYR A 29 -6.05 -12.93 20.11
N LEU A 30 -5.98 -13.91 19.20
CA LEU A 30 -5.76 -15.30 19.52
C LEU A 30 -4.36 -15.54 20.14
N PHE A 31 -3.31 -15.06 19.50
CA PHE A 31 -1.93 -15.37 19.88
C PHE A 31 -1.43 -14.55 21.05
N ILE A 32 -1.85 -13.28 21.16
CA ILE A 32 -1.40 -12.41 22.25
C ILE A 32 -2.27 -12.61 23.48
N TYR A 33 -3.62 -12.59 23.30
CA TYR A 33 -4.54 -12.57 24.44
C TYR A 33 -4.94 -13.97 24.93
N ILE A 34 -5.18 -14.93 24.05
CA ILE A 34 -5.63 -16.29 24.46
C ILE A 34 -4.42 -17.20 24.72
N LEU A 35 -3.41 -17.18 23.85
CA LEU A 35 -2.24 -18.08 23.95
C LEU A 35 -1.07 -17.47 24.70
N ASP A 36 -1.13 -16.19 25.07
CA ASP A 36 -0.14 -15.44 25.84
C ASP A 36 1.30 -15.52 25.25
N PHE A 37 1.41 -15.54 23.92
CA PHE A 37 2.69 -15.60 23.22
C PHE A 37 3.42 -14.24 23.13
N GLY A 38 2.83 -13.16 23.69
CA GLY A 38 3.43 -11.84 23.71
C GLY A 38 3.88 -11.34 22.33
N MET A 39 5.11 -10.81 22.24
CA MET A 39 5.70 -10.30 20.99
C MET A 39 5.84 -11.36 19.89
N TYR A 40 6.13 -12.62 20.25
CA TYR A 40 6.18 -13.72 19.28
C TYR A 40 4.81 -13.99 18.64
N GLY A 41 3.76 -13.85 19.43
CA GLY A 41 2.37 -13.97 18.94
C GLY A 41 2.06 -12.94 17.85
N ALA A 42 2.42 -11.68 18.05
CA ALA A 42 2.25 -10.62 17.07
C ALA A 42 3.01 -10.88 15.75
N ALA A 43 4.25 -11.40 15.85
CA ALA A 43 5.05 -11.76 14.68
C ALA A 43 4.41 -12.90 13.88
N TRP A 44 3.94 -13.96 14.55
CA TRP A 44 3.25 -15.06 13.92
C TRP A 44 1.91 -14.64 13.30
N ALA A 45 1.12 -13.83 13.99
CA ALA A 45 -0.14 -13.30 13.49
C ALA A 45 0.05 -12.52 12.18
N THR A 46 1.05 -11.65 12.15
CA THR A 46 1.40 -10.87 10.95
C THR A 46 1.84 -11.79 9.81
N THR A 47 2.71 -12.75 10.09
CA THR A 47 3.22 -13.69 9.06
C THR A 47 2.08 -14.52 8.45
N ILE A 48 1.23 -15.12 9.28
CA ILE A 48 0.09 -15.94 8.84
C ILE A 48 -0.88 -15.10 8.02
N SER A 49 -1.17 -13.87 8.42
CA SER A 49 -2.07 -12.96 7.71
C SER A 49 -1.57 -12.63 6.30
N TYR A 50 -0.26 -12.42 6.15
CA TYR A 50 0.34 -12.22 4.83
C TYR A 50 0.35 -13.50 3.98
N VAL A 51 0.53 -14.67 4.58
CA VAL A 51 0.39 -15.96 3.87
C VAL A 51 -1.04 -16.14 3.35
N ILE A 52 -2.05 -15.86 4.17
CA ILE A 52 -3.46 -15.90 3.74
C ILE A 52 -3.70 -14.93 2.57
N CYS A 53 -3.16 -13.72 2.66
CA CYS A 53 -3.22 -12.75 1.56
C CYS A 53 -2.54 -13.26 0.28
N ALA A 54 -1.38 -13.86 0.40
CA ALA A 54 -0.65 -14.45 -0.74
C ALA A 54 -1.46 -15.56 -1.41
N ILE A 55 -2.06 -16.44 -0.63
CA ILE A 55 -2.95 -17.51 -1.12
C ILE A 55 -4.16 -16.89 -1.85
N TYR A 56 -4.80 -15.89 -1.28
CA TYR A 56 -5.92 -15.19 -1.92
C TYR A 56 -5.52 -14.60 -3.28
N ILE A 57 -4.39 -13.90 -3.33
CA ILE A 57 -3.88 -13.28 -4.55
C ILE A 57 -3.53 -14.35 -5.59
N PHE A 58 -2.91 -15.44 -5.17
CA PHE A 58 -2.56 -16.57 -6.04
C PHE A 58 -3.81 -17.23 -6.62
N CYS A 59 -4.82 -17.49 -5.81
CA CYS A 59 -6.12 -18.01 -6.24
C CYS A 59 -6.81 -17.04 -7.22
N PHE A 60 -6.72 -15.74 -6.97
CA PHE A 60 -7.27 -14.72 -7.87
C PHE A 60 -6.62 -14.78 -9.25
N PHE A 61 -5.28 -14.84 -9.32
CA PHE A 61 -4.56 -14.91 -10.60
C PHE A 61 -4.79 -16.21 -11.36
N ASN A 62 -5.04 -17.33 -10.66
CA ASN A 62 -5.37 -18.62 -11.28
C ASN A 62 -6.85 -18.76 -11.68
N SER A 63 -7.71 -17.87 -11.19
CA SER A 63 -9.13 -17.91 -11.52
C SER A 63 -9.41 -17.40 -12.94
N LYS A 64 -10.59 -17.73 -13.46
CA LYS A 64 -11.09 -17.20 -14.75
C LYS A 64 -11.31 -15.67 -14.72
N LEU A 65 -11.25 -15.08 -13.54
CA LEU A 65 -11.42 -13.64 -13.32
C LEU A 65 -10.15 -12.83 -13.71
N SER A 66 -9.00 -13.49 -13.79
CA SER A 66 -7.74 -12.87 -14.20
C SER A 66 -7.38 -13.30 -15.62
N GLU A 67 -7.24 -12.34 -16.50
CA GLU A 67 -6.71 -12.54 -17.85
C GLU A 67 -5.19 -12.75 -17.85
N LEU A 68 -4.49 -12.27 -16.81
CA LEU A 68 -3.06 -12.52 -16.62
C LEU A 68 -2.88 -13.81 -15.86
N LYS A 69 -2.35 -14.80 -16.55
CA LYS A 69 -1.86 -16.05 -15.96
C LYS A 69 -0.33 -16.00 -16.01
N PRO A 70 0.33 -15.55 -14.94
CA PRO A 70 1.78 -15.53 -14.91
C PRO A 70 2.29 -17.00 -15.08
N ARG A 71 3.06 -17.24 -16.13
CA ARG A 71 3.70 -18.53 -16.36
C ARG A 71 5.17 -18.40 -16.01
N TRP A 72 5.75 -19.45 -15.44
CA TRP A 72 7.18 -19.50 -15.15
C TRP A 72 8.04 -19.22 -16.38
N ARG A 73 7.53 -19.50 -17.58
CA ARG A 73 8.21 -19.24 -18.87
C ARG A 73 8.27 -17.74 -19.24
N ASP A 74 7.43 -16.92 -18.62
CA ASP A 74 7.36 -15.47 -18.88
C ASP A 74 8.35 -14.67 -18.02
N LEU A 75 9.08 -15.34 -17.13
CA LEU A 75 10.16 -14.79 -16.29
C LEU A 75 11.46 -14.57 -17.10
N LYS A 76 11.34 -13.89 -18.24
CA LYS A 76 12.52 -13.43 -18.99
C LYS A 76 12.83 -12.00 -18.56
N LEU A 77 14.05 -11.79 -18.07
CA LEU A 77 14.56 -10.46 -17.75
C LEU A 77 14.83 -9.72 -19.06
N ASP A 78 14.01 -8.75 -19.38
CA ASP A 78 14.28 -7.76 -20.42
C ASP A 78 14.99 -6.57 -19.79
N ILE A 79 16.21 -6.29 -20.26
CA ILE A 79 17.09 -5.23 -19.73
C ILE A 79 16.43 -3.85 -19.91
N VAL A 80 15.68 -3.64 -20.99
CA VAL A 80 15.03 -2.36 -21.27
C VAL A 80 13.93 -2.11 -20.24
N ILE A 81 13.04 -3.08 -20.07
CA ILE A 81 11.95 -3.01 -19.08
C ILE A 81 12.51 -2.91 -17.66
N THR A 82 13.57 -3.65 -17.36
CA THR A 82 14.22 -3.62 -16.05
C THR A 82 14.80 -2.25 -15.72
N LYS A 83 15.41 -1.56 -16.70
CA LYS A 83 15.92 -0.19 -16.53
C LYS A 83 14.78 0.82 -16.28
N GLU A 84 13.67 0.71 -16.99
CA GLU A 84 12.50 1.58 -16.76
C GLU A 84 11.91 1.38 -15.37
N ILE A 85 11.75 0.13 -14.94
CA ILE A 85 11.27 -0.21 -13.59
C ILE A 85 12.26 0.32 -12.54
N ALA A 86 13.56 0.15 -12.74
CA ALA A 86 14.59 0.65 -11.83
C ALA A 86 14.59 2.18 -11.73
N ALA A 87 14.43 2.89 -12.84
CA ALA A 87 14.35 4.34 -12.85
C ALA A 87 13.15 4.86 -12.07
N LEU A 88 11.94 4.30 -12.29
CA LEU A 88 10.73 4.65 -11.54
C LEU A 88 10.84 4.25 -10.06
N GLY A 89 11.44 3.10 -9.79
CA GLY A 89 11.71 2.62 -8.44
C GLY A 89 12.68 3.55 -7.69
N PHE A 90 13.72 4.03 -8.36
CA PHE A 90 14.70 4.97 -7.79
C PHE A 90 14.05 6.31 -7.40
N VAL A 91 13.17 6.86 -8.24
CA VAL A 91 12.40 8.08 -7.91
C VAL A 91 11.54 7.86 -6.66
N THR A 92 10.86 6.72 -6.57
CA THR A 92 10.03 6.37 -5.41
C THR A 92 10.87 6.19 -4.15
N LEU A 93 12.02 5.53 -4.27
CA LEU A 93 12.97 5.30 -3.19
C LEU A 93 13.56 6.63 -2.70
N SER A 94 13.98 7.51 -3.60
CA SER A 94 14.49 8.83 -3.26
C SER A 94 13.46 9.67 -2.49
N ARG A 95 12.21 9.68 -2.97
CA ARG A 95 11.12 10.36 -2.27
C ARG A 95 10.89 9.79 -0.85
N GLN A 96 10.91 8.47 -0.71
CA GLN A 96 10.73 7.82 0.59
C GLN A 96 11.91 8.10 1.52
N SER A 97 13.13 8.12 0.99
CA SER A 97 14.34 8.43 1.76
C SER A 97 14.29 9.86 2.32
N VAL A 98 13.88 10.84 1.52
CA VAL A 98 13.72 12.23 1.98
C VAL A 98 12.72 12.30 3.15
N ILE A 99 11.57 11.63 3.03
CA ILE A 99 10.57 11.59 4.12
C ILE A 99 11.18 10.96 5.37
N SER A 100 11.87 9.83 5.24
CA SER A 100 12.49 9.14 6.39
C SER A 100 13.56 9.97 7.06
N ILE A 101 14.42 10.63 6.28
CA ILE A 101 15.46 11.55 6.82
C ILE A 101 14.79 12.73 7.53
N SER A 102 13.73 13.31 6.95
CA SER A 102 12.99 14.40 7.58
C SER A 102 12.41 14.00 8.94
N VAL A 103 11.82 12.81 9.02
CA VAL A 103 11.28 12.28 10.30
C VAL A 103 12.40 12.09 11.33
N LEU A 104 13.56 11.55 10.93
CA LEU A 104 14.71 11.40 11.82
C LEU A 104 15.23 12.74 12.33
N LEU A 105 15.36 13.74 11.45
CA LEU A 105 15.81 15.08 11.85
C LEU A 105 14.81 15.75 12.79
N VAL A 106 13.51 15.70 12.48
CA VAL A 106 12.47 16.27 13.33
C VAL A 106 12.47 15.59 14.70
N ASN A 107 12.52 14.27 14.77
CA ASN A 107 12.56 13.56 16.04
C ASN A 107 13.79 13.92 16.86
N ASN A 108 14.96 14.07 16.23
CA ASN A 108 16.20 14.45 16.93
C ASN A 108 16.11 15.89 17.48
N ILE A 109 15.59 16.82 16.69
CA ILE A 109 15.36 18.22 17.15
C ILE A 109 14.38 18.27 18.32
N LEU A 110 13.25 17.57 18.21
CA LEU A 110 12.23 17.52 19.26
C LEU A 110 12.75 16.87 20.54
N PHE A 111 13.58 15.84 20.43
CA PHE A 111 14.24 15.21 21.57
C PHE A 111 15.13 16.21 22.32
N ASN A 112 15.92 16.98 21.58
CA ASN A 112 16.82 17.98 22.18
C ASN A 112 16.08 19.16 22.82
N LEU A 113 14.85 19.48 22.36
CA LEU A 113 14.04 20.59 22.86
C LEU A 113 13.22 20.23 24.11
N GLY A 114 12.74 18.98 24.21
CA GLY A 114 11.81 18.62 25.28
C GLY A 114 11.72 17.14 25.59
N GLY A 115 12.72 16.35 25.15
CA GLY A 115 12.82 14.93 25.49
C GLY A 115 11.72 14.05 24.89
N GLU A 116 11.46 12.95 25.55
CA GLU A 116 10.51 11.92 25.08
C GLU A 116 9.05 12.39 25.04
N GLU A 117 8.67 13.29 25.95
CA GLU A 117 7.30 13.81 26.04
C GLU A 117 6.90 14.58 24.78
N VAL A 118 7.79 15.43 24.26
CA VAL A 118 7.51 16.22 23.04
C VAL A 118 7.43 15.32 21.82
N ILE A 119 8.25 14.27 21.75
CA ILE A 119 8.16 13.26 20.68
C ILE A 119 6.81 12.53 20.75
N ALA A 120 6.36 12.13 21.94
CA ALA A 120 5.07 11.46 22.10
C ALA A 120 3.89 12.33 21.64
N VAL A 121 3.88 13.63 22.00
CA VAL A 121 2.88 14.58 21.53
C VAL A 121 2.92 14.73 20.00
N TYR A 122 4.12 14.86 19.42
CA TYR A 122 4.30 14.95 17.97
C TYR A 122 3.81 13.68 17.26
N ALA A 123 4.07 12.50 17.83
CA ALA A 123 3.60 11.23 17.27
C ALA A 123 2.06 11.16 17.25
N ILE A 124 1.38 11.63 18.28
CA ILE A 124 -0.08 11.69 18.34
C ILE A 124 -0.63 12.63 17.26
N ILE A 125 -0.08 13.86 17.19
CA ILE A 125 -0.48 14.85 16.19
C ILE A 125 -0.29 14.30 14.77
N SER A 126 0.87 13.67 14.51
CA SER A 126 1.17 13.07 13.20
C SER A 126 0.19 11.95 12.82
N ARG A 127 -0.24 11.14 13.78
CA ARG A 127 -1.27 10.10 13.56
C ARG A 127 -2.63 10.69 13.22
N LEU A 128 -3.02 11.76 13.91
CA LEU A 128 -4.29 12.45 13.62
C LEU A 128 -4.28 13.09 12.22
N LEU A 129 -3.16 13.71 11.83
CA LEU A 129 -2.98 14.27 10.49
C LEU A 129 -3.06 13.16 9.41
N MET A 130 -2.38 12.03 9.64
CA MET A 130 -2.45 10.88 8.73
C MET A 130 -3.89 10.35 8.60
N PHE A 131 -4.62 10.25 9.71
CA PHE A 131 -6.02 9.81 9.68
C PHE A 131 -6.89 10.75 8.81
N SER A 132 -6.67 12.06 8.90
CA SER A 132 -7.35 13.05 8.07
C SER A 132 -6.98 12.93 6.58
N LEU A 133 -5.76 12.48 6.26
CA LEU A 133 -5.29 12.31 4.88
C LEU A 133 -5.75 11.00 4.23
N PHE A 134 -6.15 9.99 4.99
CA PHE A 134 -6.55 8.68 4.43
C PHE A 134 -7.67 8.74 3.39
N PRO A 135 -8.75 9.53 3.56
CA PRO A 135 -9.77 9.66 2.52
C PRO A 135 -9.20 10.20 1.19
N VAL A 136 -8.33 11.22 1.28
CA VAL A 136 -7.69 11.84 0.12
C VAL A 136 -6.78 10.83 -0.61
N LEU A 137 -5.98 10.08 0.16
CA LEU A 137 -5.15 9.01 -0.40
C LEU A 137 -6.00 7.92 -1.04
N GLY A 138 -7.15 7.57 -0.45
CA GLY A 138 -8.09 6.61 -1.02
C GLY A 138 -8.64 7.04 -2.38
N ILE A 139 -9.09 8.29 -2.49
CA ILE A 139 -9.57 8.88 -3.74
C ILE A 139 -8.46 8.90 -4.79
N THR A 140 -7.27 9.34 -4.42
CA THR A 140 -6.10 9.41 -5.32
C THR A 140 -5.73 8.03 -5.87
N GLN A 141 -5.73 7.01 -5.02
CA GLN A 141 -5.44 5.62 -5.43
C GLN A 141 -6.49 5.05 -6.39
N GLY A 142 -7.73 5.50 -6.30
CA GLY A 142 -8.78 5.15 -7.26
C GLY A 142 -8.67 5.90 -8.58
N LEU A 143 -8.26 7.18 -8.52
CA LEU A 143 -8.13 8.06 -9.68
C LEU A 143 -7.01 7.63 -10.63
N ILE A 144 -5.84 7.26 -10.10
CA ILE A 144 -4.64 6.94 -10.88
C ILE A 144 -4.91 5.91 -12.00
N PRO A 145 -5.48 4.72 -11.74
CA PRO A 145 -5.69 3.73 -12.80
C PRO A 145 -6.74 4.17 -13.83
N ILE A 146 -7.78 4.91 -13.40
CA ILE A 146 -8.82 5.38 -14.30
C ILE A 146 -8.27 6.48 -15.22
N ALA A 147 -7.55 7.43 -14.66
CA ALA A 147 -6.91 8.50 -15.41
C ALA A 147 -5.86 7.95 -16.37
N GLY A 148 -4.99 7.04 -15.89
CA GLY A 148 -3.95 6.41 -16.70
C GLY A 148 -4.52 5.63 -17.90
N TYR A 149 -5.56 4.84 -17.70
CA TYR A 149 -6.22 4.10 -18.78
C TYR A 149 -6.82 5.05 -19.85
N ASN A 150 -7.56 6.08 -19.41
CA ASN A 150 -8.17 7.04 -20.35
C ASN A 150 -7.12 7.92 -21.02
N TYR A 151 -6.01 8.22 -20.36
CA TYR A 151 -4.89 8.95 -20.95
C TYR A 151 -4.20 8.12 -22.04
N GLY A 152 -3.92 6.85 -21.79
CA GLY A 152 -3.35 5.94 -22.78
C GLY A 152 -4.27 5.70 -23.98
N ALA A 153 -5.59 5.75 -23.76
CA ALA A 153 -6.60 5.68 -24.82
C ALA A 153 -6.85 7.03 -25.54
N ASN A 154 -6.09 8.07 -25.22
CA ASN A 154 -6.20 9.43 -25.77
C ASN A 154 -7.57 10.10 -25.54
N HIS A 155 -8.32 9.67 -24.53
CA HIS A 155 -9.61 10.22 -24.15
C HIS A 155 -9.50 11.41 -23.17
N LYS A 156 -8.90 12.54 -23.61
CA LYS A 156 -8.61 13.73 -22.79
C LYS A 156 -9.82 14.25 -22.00
N LYS A 157 -11.00 14.34 -22.63
CA LYS A 157 -12.24 14.79 -21.96
C LYS A 157 -12.67 13.90 -20.79
N ARG A 158 -12.38 12.58 -20.86
CA ARG A 158 -12.69 11.65 -19.78
C ARG A 158 -11.69 11.81 -18.63
N VAL A 159 -10.42 12.03 -18.95
CA VAL A 159 -9.39 12.32 -17.93
C VAL A 159 -9.76 13.57 -17.14
N GLU A 160 -10.12 14.65 -17.82
CA GLU A 160 -10.55 15.90 -17.18
C GLU A 160 -11.79 15.70 -16.29
N LYS A 161 -12.79 14.95 -16.78
CA LYS A 161 -13.99 14.62 -15.99
C LYS A 161 -13.64 13.83 -14.73
N VAL A 162 -12.74 12.85 -14.82
CA VAL A 162 -12.32 12.04 -13.68
C VAL A 162 -11.59 12.89 -12.63
N ILE A 163 -10.68 13.76 -13.07
CA ILE A 163 -9.98 14.69 -12.17
C ILE A 163 -10.99 15.63 -11.48
N ARG A 164 -11.91 16.22 -12.23
CA ARG A 164 -12.93 17.12 -11.67
C ARG A 164 -13.83 16.40 -10.66
N THR A 165 -14.22 15.16 -10.94
CA THR A 165 -15.05 14.36 -10.01
C THR A 165 -14.30 13.99 -8.72
N ALA A 166 -12.98 13.90 -8.77
CA ALA A 166 -12.15 13.59 -7.58
C ALA A 166 -11.86 14.83 -6.70
N LEU A 167 -12.07 16.04 -7.24
CA LEU A 167 -11.87 17.32 -6.53
C LEU A 167 -13.14 17.82 -5.81
N ILE A 168 -14.28 17.21 -6.08
CA ILE A 168 -15.58 17.51 -5.45
C ILE A 168 -15.88 16.47 -4.38
#